data_8ecdef03da87563fb391c2b4a59b5633
#
_entry.id   8ecdef03da87563fb391c2b4a59b5633
#
_cell.length_a   1.000
_cell.length_b   1.000
_cell.length_c   1.000
_cell.angle_alpha   90.00
_cell.angle_beta   90.00
_cell.angle_gamma   90.00
#
_symmetry.space_group_name_H-M   'P 1'
#
loop_
_entity.id
_entity.type
_entity.pdbx_description
1 polymer ?
#
loop_
_entity_poly.entity_id
_entity_poly.type
_entity_poly.pdbx_seq_one_letter_code
_entity_poly.pdbx_strand_id
1 'polypeptide(L)'
;MDSGKYWERVLRCSKNMSLSRVRRTFSIMGRDEDSSDNDLAAFYYPALQAADIFELEVDIAFGGMDQRKAHMYMREVAEKNQWTKPTCIHTPMLSGLKGPGGRMDSFDHKMSKSDPENAILLDDDSESIRTKIRKSFLDVGNDKSPIFEISQHVIMPKLGKVVVSPDPKYGKPSEWTDQQQFVDAVSNGEIHPLDAKMAVADALFEVLEPISQHFSDKQDLIESINSISGKS
;
A
#
# COMPACT_ATOMS: atom_id res chain seq x y z
N MET A 1 -16.41 22.03 -14.31
CA MET A 1 -14.99 22.39 -14.22
C MET A 1 -14.64 23.32 -15.38
N ASP A 2 -14.13 24.52 -15.10
CA ASP A 2 -13.65 25.45 -16.14
C ASP A 2 -12.23 25.03 -16.50
N SER A 3 -12.05 24.46 -17.69
CA SER A 3 -10.75 23.94 -18.13
C SER A 3 -9.66 25.03 -18.20
N GLY A 4 -10.01 26.28 -18.49
CA GLY A 4 -9.08 27.39 -18.53
C GLY A 4 -8.51 27.72 -17.14
N LYS A 5 -9.36 27.82 -16.15
CA LYS A 5 -8.98 28.07 -14.75
C LYS A 5 -8.18 26.92 -14.17
N TYR A 6 -8.55 25.67 -14.50
CA TYR A 6 -7.77 24.50 -14.07
C TYR A 6 -6.34 24.53 -14.60
N TRP A 7 -6.17 24.77 -15.90
CA TRP A 7 -4.83 24.86 -16.50
C TRP A 7 -4.01 26.05 -15.97
N GLU A 8 -4.64 27.19 -15.69
CA GLU A 8 -3.96 28.29 -14.99
C GLU A 8 -3.42 27.83 -13.64
N ARG A 9 -4.21 27.05 -12.88
CA ARG A 9 -3.79 26.49 -11.59
C ARG A 9 -2.62 25.53 -11.74
N VAL A 10 -2.67 24.62 -12.73
CA VAL A 10 -1.55 23.72 -13.06
C VAL A 10 -0.27 24.48 -13.37
N LEU A 11 -0.36 25.54 -14.19
CA LEU A 11 0.79 26.37 -14.51
C LEU A 11 1.34 27.12 -13.28
N ARG A 12 0.48 27.61 -12.39
CA ARG A 12 0.92 28.20 -11.11
C ARG A 12 1.61 27.19 -10.22
N CYS A 13 1.11 25.95 -10.15
CA CYS A 13 1.77 24.85 -9.44
C CYS A 13 3.15 24.57 -10.03
N SER A 14 3.28 24.53 -11.35
CA SER A 14 4.54 24.24 -12.04
C SER A 14 5.56 25.37 -11.89
N LYS A 15 5.16 26.62 -12.01
CA LYS A 15 6.04 27.80 -12.03
C LYS A 15 6.87 27.94 -10.74
N ASN A 16 6.34 27.51 -9.61
CA ASN A 16 6.96 27.70 -8.31
C ASN A 16 7.91 26.58 -7.91
N MET A 17 8.18 25.61 -8.80
CA MET A 17 8.97 24.43 -8.48
C MET A 17 10.18 24.29 -9.39
N SER A 18 11.30 23.87 -8.82
CA SER A 18 12.48 23.57 -9.59
C SER A 18 12.37 22.20 -10.27
N LEU A 19 13.05 22.04 -11.42
CA LEU A 19 13.09 20.76 -12.14
C LEU A 19 13.61 19.62 -11.25
N SER A 20 14.64 19.87 -10.43
CA SER A 20 15.16 18.88 -9.49
C SER A 20 14.13 18.46 -8.43
N ARG A 21 13.23 19.37 -8.02
CA ARG A 21 12.15 19.05 -7.09
C ARG A 21 11.09 18.18 -7.76
N VAL A 22 10.74 18.48 -9.01
CA VAL A 22 9.81 17.67 -9.81
C VAL A 22 10.36 16.26 -10.03
N ARG A 23 11.63 16.11 -10.43
CA ARG A 23 12.26 14.79 -10.62
C ARG A 23 12.16 13.91 -9.39
N ARG A 24 12.39 14.45 -8.18
CA ARG A 24 12.25 13.70 -6.92
C ARG A 24 10.84 13.15 -6.65
N THR A 25 9.82 13.61 -7.38
CA THR A 25 8.46 13.08 -7.29
C THR A 25 8.22 11.90 -8.24
N PHE A 26 9.10 11.59 -9.17
CA PHE A 26 8.91 10.54 -10.18
C PHE A 26 8.76 9.15 -9.58
N SER A 27 9.39 8.89 -8.44
CA SER A 27 9.18 7.66 -7.70
C SER A 27 7.71 7.41 -7.28
N ILE A 28 6.87 8.47 -7.22
CA ILE A 28 5.42 8.35 -6.98
C ILE A 28 4.74 7.59 -8.13
N MET A 29 5.26 7.80 -9.36
CA MET A 29 4.77 7.15 -10.58
C MET A 29 5.43 5.79 -10.83
N GLY A 30 6.31 5.31 -9.92
CA GLY A 30 7.12 4.11 -10.16
C GLY A 30 8.17 4.29 -11.26
N ARG A 31 8.60 5.55 -11.53
CA ARG A 31 9.62 5.87 -12.52
C ARG A 31 10.95 6.24 -11.85
N ASP A 32 12.05 5.89 -12.50
CA ASP A 32 13.38 6.32 -12.09
C ASP A 32 13.53 7.83 -12.32
N GLU A 33 14.14 8.52 -11.36
CA GLU A 33 14.40 9.97 -11.42
C GLU A 33 15.27 10.35 -12.63
N ASP A 34 16.17 9.47 -13.01
CA ASP A 34 17.16 9.68 -14.08
C ASP A 34 16.82 8.96 -15.40
N SER A 35 15.61 8.37 -15.52
CA SER A 35 15.22 7.69 -16.75
C SER A 35 15.14 8.66 -17.92
N SER A 36 15.89 8.35 -18.99
CA SER A 36 15.83 9.08 -20.28
C SER A 36 14.49 8.94 -20.99
N ASP A 37 13.66 7.97 -20.58
CA ASP A 37 12.35 7.67 -21.19
C ASP A 37 11.21 8.51 -20.62
N ASN A 38 11.51 9.45 -19.71
CA ASN A 38 10.52 10.38 -19.17
C ASN A 38 10.15 11.42 -20.22
N ASP A 39 8.95 11.33 -20.77
CA ASP A 39 8.38 12.33 -21.64
C ASP A 39 8.09 13.66 -20.88
N LEU A 40 7.87 14.75 -21.63
CA LEU A 40 7.57 16.05 -21.04
C LEU A 40 6.28 16.02 -20.19
N ALA A 41 5.30 15.17 -20.55
CA ALA A 41 4.05 15.06 -19.82
C ALA A 41 4.26 14.52 -18.40
N ALA A 42 5.24 13.64 -18.19
CA ALA A 42 5.61 13.15 -16.87
C ALA A 42 6.00 14.28 -15.90
N PHE A 43 6.60 15.35 -16.40
CA PHE A 43 6.98 16.49 -15.56
C PHE A 43 5.79 17.34 -15.10
N TYR A 44 4.66 17.27 -15.80
CA TYR A 44 3.42 17.94 -15.36
C TYR A 44 2.65 17.15 -14.30
N TYR A 45 2.87 15.84 -14.18
CA TYR A 45 2.09 14.99 -13.28
C TYR A 45 2.03 15.51 -11.83
N PRO A 46 3.14 15.89 -11.18
CA PRO A 46 3.09 16.42 -9.81
C PRO A 46 2.32 17.74 -9.69
N ALA A 47 2.38 18.56 -10.74
CA ALA A 47 1.65 19.83 -10.78
C ALA A 47 0.16 19.61 -11.01
N LEU A 48 -0.23 18.62 -11.83
CA LEU A 48 -1.62 18.20 -12.03
C LEU A 48 -2.19 17.67 -10.70
N GLN A 49 -1.50 16.75 -10.03
CA GLN A 49 -1.94 16.21 -8.74
C GLN A 49 -2.08 17.30 -7.67
N ALA A 50 -1.17 18.26 -7.61
CA ALA A 50 -1.30 19.39 -6.70
C ALA A 50 -2.49 20.30 -7.07
N ALA A 51 -2.71 20.56 -8.37
CA ALA A 51 -3.83 21.34 -8.84
C ALA A 51 -5.18 20.68 -8.53
N ASP A 52 -5.27 19.35 -8.66
CA ASP A 52 -6.47 18.58 -8.32
C ASP A 52 -6.87 18.79 -6.86
N ILE A 53 -5.92 18.72 -5.94
CA ILE A 53 -6.16 18.94 -4.51
C ILE A 53 -6.73 20.32 -4.23
N PHE A 54 -6.22 21.35 -4.91
CA PHE A 54 -6.73 22.72 -4.76
C PHE A 54 -8.04 22.93 -5.51
N GLU A 55 -8.26 22.29 -6.66
CA GLU A 55 -9.50 22.40 -7.42
C GLU A 55 -10.68 21.74 -6.70
N LEU A 56 -10.42 20.65 -6.00
CA LEU A 56 -11.40 19.94 -5.19
C LEU A 56 -11.62 20.57 -3.80
N GLU A 57 -10.88 21.66 -3.50
CA GLU A 57 -10.94 22.36 -2.20
C GLU A 57 -10.79 21.40 -1.00
N VAL A 58 -9.84 20.47 -1.11
CA VAL A 58 -9.62 19.39 -0.15
C VAL A 58 -9.08 19.93 1.17
N ASP A 59 -9.73 19.63 2.29
CA ASP A 59 -9.22 19.92 3.64
C ASP A 59 -8.22 18.87 4.12
N ILE A 60 -8.45 17.60 3.75
CA ILE A 60 -7.61 16.46 4.12
C ILE A 60 -7.22 15.69 2.87
N ALA A 61 -5.93 15.68 2.53
CA ALA A 61 -5.37 14.86 1.46
C ALA A 61 -4.86 13.54 2.05
N PHE A 62 -5.49 12.44 1.68
CA PHE A 62 -5.20 11.10 2.15
C PHE A 62 -4.48 10.28 1.08
N GLY A 63 -3.47 9.48 1.47
CA GLY A 63 -2.77 8.59 0.54
C GLY A 63 -1.78 7.66 1.24
N GLY A 64 -1.14 6.80 0.48
CA GLY A 64 -0.03 6.01 0.96
C GLY A 64 1.24 6.86 1.18
N MET A 65 2.22 6.32 1.88
CA MET A 65 3.51 6.99 2.11
C MET A 65 4.25 7.30 0.79
N ASP A 66 3.98 6.56 -0.28
CA ASP A 66 4.49 6.84 -1.63
C ASP A 66 4.01 8.21 -2.16
N GLN A 67 2.80 8.65 -1.78
CA GLN A 67 2.24 9.95 -2.19
C GLN A 67 2.81 11.14 -1.39
N ARG A 68 3.58 10.88 -0.33
CA ARG A 68 4.09 11.92 0.55
C ARG A 68 4.91 12.98 -0.19
N LYS A 69 5.70 12.60 -1.19
CA LYS A 69 6.51 13.54 -1.98
C LYS A 69 5.63 14.53 -2.76
N ALA A 70 4.50 14.05 -3.35
CA ALA A 70 3.53 14.91 -4.03
C ALA A 70 2.78 15.83 -3.04
N HIS A 71 2.38 15.31 -1.89
CA HIS A 71 1.73 16.12 -0.87
C HIS A 71 2.67 17.21 -0.32
N MET A 72 3.96 16.91 -0.14
CA MET A 72 4.92 17.94 0.27
C MET A 72 5.16 18.97 -0.84
N TYR A 73 5.19 18.56 -2.11
CA TYR A 73 5.21 19.47 -3.25
C TYR A 73 3.99 20.40 -3.22
N MET A 74 2.78 19.87 -3.09
CA MET A 74 1.55 20.63 -2.98
C MET A 74 1.59 21.67 -1.84
N ARG A 75 2.08 21.28 -0.66
CA ARG A 75 2.20 22.18 0.50
C ARG A 75 3.17 23.33 0.26
N GLU A 76 4.29 23.07 -0.44
CA GLU A 76 5.23 24.12 -0.86
C GLU A 76 4.59 25.09 -1.87
N VAL A 77 3.79 24.56 -2.81
CA VAL A 77 3.01 25.39 -3.77
C VAL A 77 1.99 26.26 -3.04
N ALA A 78 1.26 25.70 -2.07
CA ALA A 78 0.30 26.44 -1.27
C ALA A 78 0.97 27.62 -0.55
N GLU A 79 2.13 27.40 0.06
CA GLU A 79 2.88 28.45 0.76
C GLU A 79 3.29 29.59 -0.18
N LYS A 80 3.85 29.25 -1.35
CA LYS A 80 4.32 30.23 -2.33
C LYS A 80 3.19 31.04 -2.97
N ASN A 81 1.99 30.48 -3.07
CA ASN A 81 0.82 31.16 -3.63
C ASN A 81 -0.12 31.74 -2.56
N GLN A 82 0.21 31.59 -1.27
CA GLN A 82 -0.65 31.98 -0.14
C GLN A 82 -2.03 31.30 -0.18
N TRP A 83 -2.05 30.05 -0.61
CA TRP A 83 -3.25 29.21 -0.61
C TRP A 83 -3.37 28.44 0.70
N THR A 84 -4.58 28.01 1.04
CA THR A 84 -4.83 27.12 2.18
C THR A 84 -4.03 25.82 2.02
N LYS A 85 -3.34 25.41 3.09
CA LYS A 85 -2.59 24.15 3.11
C LYS A 85 -3.47 23.04 3.64
N PRO A 86 -3.85 22.05 2.84
CA PRO A 86 -4.54 20.85 3.33
C PRO A 86 -3.70 20.07 4.34
N THR A 87 -4.38 19.41 5.27
CA THR A 87 -3.76 18.39 6.12
C THR A 87 -3.47 17.15 5.31
N CYS A 88 -2.26 16.58 5.45
CA CYS A 88 -1.90 15.37 4.71
C CYS A 88 -1.80 14.19 5.68
N ILE A 89 -2.54 13.13 5.42
CA ILE A 89 -2.51 11.86 6.17
C ILE A 89 -1.93 10.80 5.27
N HIS A 90 -0.93 10.05 5.77
CA HIS A 90 -0.27 8.99 5.04
C HIS A 90 -0.37 7.67 5.78
N THR A 91 -0.80 6.62 5.07
CA THR A 91 -0.77 5.25 5.58
C THR A 91 0.56 4.58 5.24
N PRO A 92 1.03 3.66 6.09
CA PRO A 92 2.12 2.76 5.73
C PRO A 92 1.79 2.00 4.43
N MET A 93 2.85 1.55 3.75
CA MET A 93 2.71 0.67 2.59
C MET A 93 3.01 -0.76 3.03
N LEU A 94 2.33 -1.72 2.43
CA LEU A 94 2.62 -3.14 2.61
C LEU A 94 3.62 -3.60 1.55
N SER A 95 4.66 -4.30 2.00
CA SER A 95 5.61 -4.97 1.13
C SER A 95 4.92 -6.12 0.38
N GLY A 96 5.37 -6.36 -0.85
CA GLY A 96 4.94 -7.53 -1.60
C GLY A 96 5.36 -8.83 -0.90
N LEU A 97 4.58 -9.89 -1.10
CA LEU A 97 4.76 -11.16 -0.41
C LEU A 97 6.10 -11.85 -0.69
N LYS A 98 6.73 -11.56 -1.83
CA LYS A 98 8.05 -12.07 -2.20
C LYS A 98 9.20 -11.44 -1.40
N GLY A 99 8.89 -10.39 -0.61
CA GLY A 99 9.87 -9.68 0.19
C GLY A 99 10.80 -8.77 -0.63
N PRO A 100 11.81 -8.18 0.00
CA PRO A 100 12.76 -7.30 -0.67
C PRO A 100 13.59 -8.13 -1.67
N GLY A 101 13.47 -7.82 -2.96
CA GLY A 101 14.40 -8.31 -3.97
C GLY A 101 15.80 -7.76 -3.68
N GLY A 102 16.85 -8.49 -4.02
CA GLY A 102 18.25 -8.27 -3.60
C GLY A 102 18.92 -6.94 -3.98
N ARG A 103 18.18 -5.87 -4.30
CA ARG A 103 18.64 -4.48 -4.38
C ARG A 103 17.72 -3.60 -3.56
N MET A 104 18.30 -2.87 -2.63
CA MET A 104 17.66 -2.01 -1.61
C MET A 104 17.00 -0.73 -2.14
N ASP A 105 16.56 -0.67 -3.39
CA ASP A 105 15.88 0.50 -3.95
C ASP A 105 14.39 0.22 -4.19
N SER A 106 13.68 0.50 -3.19
CA SER A 106 12.53 1.28 -2.84
C SER A 106 11.14 0.86 -3.32
N PHE A 107 10.67 1.11 -4.50
CA PHE A 107 9.23 1.14 -4.82
C PHE A 107 8.70 -0.09 -5.57
N ASP A 108 9.59 -0.90 -6.13
CA ASP A 108 9.23 -2.13 -6.87
C ASP A 108 8.78 -3.29 -5.98
N HIS A 109 8.92 -3.13 -4.66
CA HIS A 109 8.62 -4.20 -3.69
C HIS A 109 7.28 -4.04 -2.97
N LYS A 110 6.51 -3.00 -3.30
CA LYS A 110 5.18 -2.83 -2.72
C LYS A 110 4.20 -3.87 -3.26
N MET A 111 3.25 -4.25 -2.43
CA MET A 111 2.12 -5.06 -2.85
C MET A 111 1.34 -4.35 -3.97
N SER A 112 1.15 -5.01 -5.11
CA SER A 112 0.51 -4.43 -6.30
C SER A 112 -0.35 -5.45 -7.03
N LYS A 113 -1.55 -5.02 -7.46
CA LYS A 113 -2.46 -5.84 -8.28
C LYS A 113 -1.88 -6.26 -9.64
N SER A 114 -0.82 -5.61 -10.11
CA SER A 114 -0.14 -5.98 -11.36
C SER A 114 0.72 -7.25 -11.23
N ASP A 115 1.06 -7.68 -10.00
CA ASP A 115 1.67 -8.98 -9.71
C ASP A 115 0.79 -9.69 -8.65
N PRO A 116 -0.28 -10.40 -9.07
CA PRO A 116 -1.24 -11.04 -8.16
C PRO A 116 -0.62 -12.08 -7.24
N GLU A 117 0.48 -12.72 -7.64
CA GLU A 117 1.20 -13.69 -6.81
C GLU A 117 2.03 -13.01 -5.70
N ASN A 118 2.27 -11.72 -5.83
CA ASN A 118 3.01 -10.89 -4.87
C ASN A 118 2.08 -10.04 -3.99
N ALA A 119 0.77 -10.22 -4.13
CA ALA A 119 -0.23 -9.40 -3.45
C ALA A 119 -1.39 -10.24 -2.92
N ILE A 120 -2.01 -9.79 -1.84
CA ILE A 120 -3.33 -10.25 -1.42
C ILE A 120 -4.36 -9.34 -2.09
N LEU A 121 -5.29 -9.95 -2.81
CA LEU A 121 -6.41 -9.27 -3.43
C LEU A 121 -7.64 -9.36 -2.52
N LEU A 122 -8.55 -8.40 -2.64
CA LEU A 122 -9.76 -8.38 -1.79
C LEU A 122 -10.77 -9.48 -2.14
N ASP A 123 -10.62 -10.08 -3.31
CA ASP A 123 -11.40 -11.20 -3.84
C ASP A 123 -10.69 -12.56 -3.70
N ASP A 124 -9.50 -12.60 -3.09
CA ASP A 124 -8.85 -13.87 -2.75
C ASP A 124 -9.69 -14.65 -1.74
N ASP A 125 -9.91 -15.93 -2.00
CA ASP A 125 -10.52 -16.84 -1.04
C ASP A 125 -9.52 -17.29 0.05
N SER A 126 -10.03 -17.98 1.06
CA SER A 126 -9.24 -18.47 2.20
C SER A 126 -8.05 -19.34 1.76
N GLU A 127 -8.24 -20.22 0.77
CA GLU A 127 -7.19 -21.12 0.32
C GLU A 127 -6.11 -20.37 -0.47
N SER A 128 -6.50 -19.41 -1.29
CA SER A 128 -5.60 -18.52 -2.02
C SER A 128 -4.75 -17.70 -1.07
N ILE A 129 -5.36 -17.07 -0.05
CA ILE A 129 -4.66 -16.31 0.98
C ILE A 129 -3.65 -17.21 1.71
N ARG A 130 -4.08 -18.37 2.18
CA ARG A 130 -3.20 -19.33 2.89
C ARG A 130 -2.03 -19.79 2.02
N THR A 131 -2.28 -20.04 0.75
CA THR A 131 -1.25 -20.47 -0.22
C THR A 131 -0.23 -19.36 -0.47
N LYS A 132 -0.69 -18.13 -0.71
CA LYS A 132 0.17 -16.96 -0.93
C LYS A 132 1.00 -16.64 0.32
N ILE A 133 0.36 -16.58 1.49
CA ILE A 133 1.03 -16.29 2.77
C ILE A 133 2.03 -17.41 3.12
N ARG A 134 1.70 -18.68 2.89
CA ARG A 134 2.62 -19.80 3.12
C ARG A 134 3.90 -19.66 2.33
N LYS A 135 3.80 -19.24 1.06
CA LYS A 135 4.95 -19.04 0.15
C LYS A 135 5.68 -17.72 0.37
N SER A 136 5.09 -16.77 1.11
CA SER A 136 5.63 -15.44 1.28
C SER A 136 7.02 -15.46 1.95
N PHE A 137 7.76 -14.41 1.69
CA PHE A 137 9.03 -14.17 2.39
C PHE A 137 8.79 -13.93 3.88
N LEU A 138 9.64 -14.48 4.72
CA LEU A 138 9.72 -14.19 6.15
C LEU A 138 11.18 -14.25 6.59
N ASP A 139 11.70 -13.12 6.99
CA ASP A 139 12.96 -12.98 7.69
C ASP A 139 12.65 -12.82 9.19
N VAL A 140 12.93 -13.86 9.96
CA VAL A 140 12.57 -13.90 11.39
C VAL A 140 13.30 -12.86 12.24
N GLY A 141 14.43 -12.33 11.74
CA GLY A 141 15.18 -11.25 12.39
C GLY A 141 14.77 -9.85 11.98
N ASN A 142 13.73 -9.70 11.15
CA ASN A 142 13.35 -8.43 10.55
C ASN A 142 11.84 -8.18 10.66
N ASP A 143 11.46 -7.20 11.46
CA ASP A 143 10.08 -6.76 11.68
C ASP A 143 9.38 -6.22 10.41
N LYS A 144 10.16 -5.92 9.35
CA LYS A 144 9.66 -5.46 8.05
C LYS A 144 9.35 -6.59 7.07
N SER A 145 9.28 -7.82 7.52
CA SER A 145 8.76 -8.91 6.69
C SER A 145 7.27 -8.72 6.39
N PRO A 146 6.78 -9.05 5.17
CA PRO A 146 5.39 -8.84 4.76
C PRO A 146 4.36 -9.37 5.77
N ILE A 147 4.66 -10.49 6.40
CA ILE A 147 3.78 -11.12 7.42
C ILE A 147 3.61 -10.22 8.64
N PHE A 148 4.71 -9.63 9.11
CA PHE A 148 4.67 -8.73 10.27
C PHE A 148 4.03 -7.39 9.93
N GLU A 149 4.25 -6.88 8.72
CA GLU A 149 3.57 -5.65 8.26
C GLU A 149 2.06 -5.85 8.14
N ILE A 150 1.59 -6.98 7.60
CA ILE A 150 0.16 -7.34 7.53
C ILE A 150 -0.41 -7.44 8.95
N SER A 151 0.28 -8.13 9.85
CA SER A 151 -0.14 -8.23 11.25
C SER A 151 -0.26 -6.82 11.88
N GLN A 152 0.76 -5.99 11.77
CA GLN A 152 0.84 -4.67 12.39
C GLN A 152 -0.19 -3.69 11.84
N HIS A 153 -0.37 -3.65 10.52
CA HIS A 153 -1.12 -2.58 9.86
C HIS A 153 -2.55 -2.96 9.48
N VAL A 154 -2.88 -4.25 9.46
CA VAL A 154 -4.21 -4.74 9.09
C VAL A 154 -4.87 -5.49 10.25
N ILE A 155 -4.21 -6.53 10.77
CA ILE A 155 -4.84 -7.46 11.73
C ILE A 155 -4.95 -6.83 13.13
N MET A 156 -3.85 -6.34 13.68
CA MET A 156 -3.84 -5.75 15.03
C MET A 156 -4.81 -4.56 15.17
N PRO A 157 -4.89 -3.61 14.22
CA PRO A 157 -5.87 -2.52 14.30
C PRO A 157 -7.32 -2.98 14.22
N LYS A 158 -7.60 -4.10 13.53
CA LYS A 158 -8.97 -4.58 13.29
C LYS A 158 -9.45 -5.59 14.33
N LEU A 159 -8.60 -6.59 14.65
CA LEU A 159 -8.95 -7.70 15.53
C LEU A 159 -8.35 -7.55 16.94
N GLY A 160 -7.36 -6.68 17.12
CA GLY A 160 -6.67 -6.47 18.38
C GLY A 160 -5.68 -7.57 18.76
N LYS A 161 -5.56 -8.62 17.96
CA LYS A 161 -4.74 -9.80 18.29
C LYS A 161 -4.43 -10.68 17.09
N VAL A 162 -3.40 -11.51 17.24
CA VAL A 162 -3.12 -12.69 16.41
C VAL A 162 -3.23 -13.95 17.28
N VAL A 163 -3.98 -14.95 16.82
CA VAL A 163 -4.14 -16.24 17.49
C VAL A 163 -3.34 -17.29 16.73
N VAL A 164 -2.33 -17.87 17.37
CA VAL A 164 -1.50 -18.94 16.81
C VAL A 164 -2.01 -20.27 17.34
N SER A 165 -2.42 -21.17 16.44
CA SER A 165 -2.93 -22.51 16.77
C SER A 165 -2.07 -23.57 16.09
N PRO A 166 -0.92 -23.96 16.69
CA PRO A 166 -0.06 -25.00 16.14
C PRO A 166 -0.74 -26.38 16.21
N ASP A 167 -0.19 -27.35 15.45
CA ASP A 167 -0.58 -28.74 15.65
C ASP A 167 -0.38 -29.11 17.13
N PRO A 168 -1.36 -29.77 17.79
CA PRO A 168 -1.30 -30.16 19.21
C PRO A 168 -0.04 -30.92 19.63
N LYS A 169 0.65 -31.55 18.67
CA LYS A 169 1.94 -32.23 18.89
C LYS A 169 3.09 -31.28 19.17
N TYR A 170 3.00 -30.00 18.66
CA TYR A 170 4.07 -29.05 18.70
C TYR A 170 3.82 -27.88 19.65
N GLY A 171 2.58 -27.72 20.16
CA GLY A 171 2.30 -26.63 21.08
C GLY A 171 0.83 -26.50 21.45
N LYS A 172 0.55 -25.47 22.24
CA LYS A 172 -0.81 -25.08 22.61
C LYS A 172 -1.15 -23.76 21.88
N PRO A 173 -2.45 -23.51 21.62
CA PRO A 173 -2.87 -22.21 21.13
C PRO A 173 -2.37 -21.07 22.04
N SER A 174 -1.94 -19.98 21.41
CA SER A 174 -1.48 -18.75 22.09
C SER A 174 -2.09 -17.52 21.43
N GLU A 175 -2.28 -16.47 22.21
CA GLU A 175 -2.88 -15.22 21.77
C GLU A 175 -1.89 -14.08 21.99
N TRP A 176 -1.69 -13.26 20.96
CA TRP A 176 -0.73 -12.17 20.93
C TRP A 176 -1.46 -10.86 20.64
N THR A 177 -1.51 -9.97 21.62
CA THR A 177 -2.17 -8.64 21.54
C THR A 177 -1.19 -7.51 21.32
N ASP A 178 0.10 -7.78 21.44
CA ASP A 178 1.19 -6.84 21.19
C ASP A 178 2.03 -7.30 19.99
N GLN A 179 2.19 -6.41 19.03
CA GLN A 179 2.91 -6.71 17.79
C GLN A 179 4.37 -7.06 18.02
N GLN A 180 5.05 -6.34 18.93
CA GLN A 180 6.48 -6.58 19.17
C GLN A 180 6.69 -7.93 19.86
N GLN A 181 5.84 -8.29 20.81
CA GLN A 181 5.89 -9.60 21.45
C GLN A 181 5.64 -10.73 20.47
N PHE A 182 4.72 -10.55 19.52
CA PHE A 182 4.48 -11.54 18.45
C PHE A 182 5.72 -11.71 17.56
N VAL A 183 6.36 -10.61 17.12
CA VAL A 183 7.61 -10.64 16.33
C VAL A 183 8.73 -11.32 17.12
N ASP A 184 8.91 -10.94 18.38
CA ASP A 184 9.95 -11.49 19.25
C ASP A 184 9.77 -13.00 19.47
N ALA A 185 8.54 -13.45 19.68
CA ALA A 185 8.24 -14.88 19.86
C ALA A 185 8.57 -15.71 18.61
N VAL A 186 8.33 -15.17 17.42
CA VAL A 186 8.76 -15.82 16.16
C VAL A 186 10.28 -15.80 16.03
N SER A 187 10.92 -14.69 16.35
CA SER A 187 12.37 -14.49 16.25
C SER A 187 13.16 -15.38 17.21
N ASN A 188 12.61 -15.61 18.41
CA ASN A 188 13.22 -16.44 19.45
C ASN A 188 12.88 -17.93 19.29
N GLY A 189 12.05 -18.30 18.28
CA GLY A 189 11.66 -19.68 18.03
C GLY A 189 10.57 -20.23 18.97
N GLU A 190 9.91 -19.38 19.75
CA GLU A 190 8.74 -19.74 20.56
C GLU A 190 7.54 -20.09 19.67
N ILE A 191 7.39 -19.36 18.55
CA ILE A 191 6.44 -19.63 17.48
C ILE A 191 7.20 -20.10 16.24
N HIS A 192 6.82 -21.26 15.72
CA HIS A 192 7.39 -21.72 14.45
C HIS A 192 6.97 -20.77 13.29
N PRO A 193 7.88 -20.39 12.38
CA PRO A 193 7.58 -19.46 11.30
C PRO A 193 6.37 -19.83 10.44
N LEU A 194 6.14 -21.12 10.20
CA LEU A 194 4.98 -21.59 9.45
C LEU A 194 3.67 -21.36 10.22
N ASP A 195 3.67 -21.59 11.55
CA ASP A 195 2.49 -21.38 12.39
C ASP A 195 2.14 -19.90 12.47
N ALA A 196 3.15 -19.03 12.56
CA ALA A 196 2.96 -17.58 12.47
C ALA A 196 2.33 -17.17 11.14
N LYS A 197 2.82 -17.70 10.01
CA LYS A 197 2.24 -17.46 8.69
C LYS A 197 0.78 -17.90 8.61
N MET A 198 0.47 -19.09 9.10
CA MET A 198 -0.91 -19.60 9.05
C MET A 198 -1.84 -18.78 9.94
N ALA A 199 -1.38 -18.38 11.13
CA ALA A 199 -2.12 -17.49 12.02
C ALA A 199 -2.44 -16.15 11.37
N VAL A 200 -1.45 -15.56 10.69
CA VAL A 200 -1.65 -14.30 9.94
C VAL A 200 -2.60 -14.50 8.75
N ALA A 201 -2.50 -15.64 8.03
CA ALA A 201 -3.40 -15.92 6.91
C ALA A 201 -4.85 -16.04 7.37
N ASP A 202 -5.11 -16.77 8.46
CA ASP A 202 -6.45 -16.99 9.00
C ASP A 202 -7.04 -15.68 9.54
N ALA A 203 -6.27 -14.92 10.30
CA ALA A 203 -6.70 -13.61 10.80
C ALA A 203 -6.93 -12.59 9.66
N LEU A 204 -6.11 -12.62 8.62
CA LEU A 204 -6.30 -11.75 7.46
C LEU A 204 -7.58 -12.12 6.69
N PHE A 205 -7.86 -13.41 6.52
CA PHE A 205 -9.11 -13.85 5.91
C PHE A 205 -10.32 -13.40 6.73
N GLU A 206 -10.29 -13.52 8.06
CA GLU A 206 -11.35 -13.01 8.94
C GLU A 206 -11.62 -11.51 8.72
N VAL A 207 -10.58 -10.72 8.52
CA VAL A 207 -10.71 -9.28 8.20
C VAL A 207 -11.34 -9.04 6.83
N LEU A 208 -11.00 -9.87 5.83
CA LEU A 208 -11.43 -9.69 4.44
C LEU A 208 -12.75 -10.39 4.11
N GLU A 209 -13.15 -11.40 4.89
CA GLU A 209 -14.36 -12.19 4.64
C GLU A 209 -15.63 -11.35 4.44
N PRO A 210 -15.92 -10.29 5.22
CA PRO A 210 -17.10 -9.46 4.99
C PRO A 210 -17.11 -8.79 3.61
N ILE A 211 -15.94 -8.49 3.04
CA ILE A 211 -15.81 -7.92 1.70
C ILE A 211 -16.12 -8.99 0.65
N SER A 212 -15.50 -10.16 0.78
CA SER A 212 -15.75 -11.30 -0.11
C SER A 212 -17.23 -11.70 -0.10
N GLN A 213 -17.85 -11.78 1.07
CA GLN A 213 -19.28 -12.07 1.22
C GLN A 213 -20.16 -11.03 0.56
N HIS A 214 -19.82 -9.74 0.66
CA HIS A 214 -20.59 -8.66 0.04
C HIS A 214 -20.63 -8.76 -1.49
N PHE A 215 -19.60 -9.33 -2.12
CA PHE A 215 -19.49 -9.48 -3.56
C PHE A 215 -19.83 -10.87 -4.09
N SER A 216 -20.15 -11.82 -3.21
CA SER A 216 -20.42 -13.22 -3.61
C SER A 216 -21.61 -13.38 -4.55
N ASP A 217 -22.64 -12.51 -4.41
CA ASP A 217 -23.86 -12.48 -5.22
C ASP A 217 -23.81 -11.43 -6.37
N LYS A 218 -22.63 -10.80 -6.61
CA LYS A 218 -22.45 -9.70 -7.58
C LYS A 218 -21.43 -10.03 -8.67
N GLN A 219 -21.36 -11.30 -9.05
CA GLN A 219 -20.40 -11.77 -10.07
C GLN A 219 -20.60 -11.10 -11.43
N ASP A 220 -21.83 -10.81 -11.80
CA ASP A 220 -22.19 -10.08 -13.02
C ASP A 220 -21.58 -8.68 -13.08
N LEU A 221 -21.50 -7.98 -11.95
CA LEU A 221 -20.82 -6.68 -11.86
C LEU A 221 -19.32 -6.80 -12.01
N ILE A 222 -18.71 -7.82 -11.40
CA ILE A 222 -17.27 -8.10 -11.50
C ILE A 222 -16.92 -8.44 -12.96
N GLU A 223 -17.70 -9.31 -13.63
CA GLU A 223 -17.51 -9.64 -15.03
C GLU A 223 -17.66 -8.42 -15.94
N SER A 224 -18.64 -7.55 -15.68
CA SER A 224 -18.84 -6.30 -16.42
C SER A 224 -17.62 -5.38 -16.30
N ILE A 225 -17.04 -5.21 -15.10
CA ILE A 225 -15.84 -4.41 -14.89
C ILE A 225 -14.63 -5.03 -15.59
N ASN A 226 -14.46 -6.34 -15.52
CA ASN A 226 -13.37 -7.04 -16.18
C ASN A 226 -13.44 -6.91 -17.70
N SER A 227 -14.64 -6.96 -18.30
CA SER A 227 -14.83 -6.77 -19.74
C SER A 227 -14.46 -5.35 -20.19
N ILE A 228 -14.77 -4.32 -19.38
CA ILE A 228 -14.40 -2.92 -19.66
C ILE A 228 -12.88 -2.71 -19.54
N SER A 229 -12.24 -3.38 -18.59
CA SER A 229 -10.80 -3.24 -18.35
C SER A 229 -9.92 -4.06 -19.28
N GLY A 230 -10.49 -4.77 -20.25
CA GLY A 230 -9.75 -5.61 -21.22
C GLY A 230 -9.06 -6.83 -20.58
N LYS A 231 -9.49 -7.23 -19.40
CA LYS A 231 -9.05 -8.48 -18.75
C LYS A 231 -10.11 -9.54 -19.03
N SER A 232 -9.95 -10.21 -20.15
CA SER A 232 -10.63 -11.48 -20.46
C SER A 232 -9.69 -12.64 -20.21
#